data_4905159f08f7bbe1a65c861c43e21943
#
_entry.id   4905159f08f7bbe1a65c861c43e21943
#
_cell.length_a   1.000
_cell.length_b   1.000
_cell.length_c   1.000
_cell.angle_alpha   90.00
_cell.angle_beta   90.00
_cell.angle_gamma   90.00
#
_symmetry.space_group_name_H-M   'P 1'
#
loop_
_entity.id
_entity.type
_entity.pdbx_description
1 polymer ?
#
loop_
_entity_poly.entity_id
_entity_poly.type
_entity_poly.pdbx_seq_one_letter_code
_entity_poly.pdbx_strand_id
1 'polypeptide(L)'
;METLRSIDLDIFFWINGHHTPFLDAVMYPLTHIGYWLPLILLALFFLFRHYRKKTWVPLLLFALCILCTDRTSVMIKNMVQRPRPTHNVELQERVHVHTFADGSEYRGGHYSFPSSHAANSFGVTLLLVYFFRRITRHAWWIFPLWALVFCYTRPYLGVHYPSDILCGALLGLLCGGIVLLAFRCFARRRPPQPTQEQINK
;
A
#
# COMPACT_ATOMS: atom_id res chain seq x y z
N MET A 1 1.62 -9.87 26.37
CA MET A 1 2.41 -9.17 25.31
C MET A 1 3.48 -10.08 24.72
N GLU A 2 4.13 -10.93 25.50
CA GLU A 2 5.16 -11.88 25.01
C GLU A 2 4.63 -12.86 23.97
N THR A 3 3.43 -13.41 24.17
CA THR A 3 2.79 -14.35 23.22
C THR A 3 2.54 -13.73 21.84
N LEU A 4 2.10 -12.46 21.78
CA LEU A 4 1.90 -11.78 20.50
C LEU A 4 3.22 -11.47 19.79
N ARG A 5 4.27 -11.15 20.55
CA ARG A 5 5.62 -10.95 20.01
C ARG A 5 6.19 -12.25 19.46
N SER A 6 6.00 -13.38 20.17
CA SER A 6 6.49 -14.69 19.67
C SER A 6 5.78 -15.08 18.36
N ILE A 7 4.47 -14.99 18.28
CA ILE A 7 3.71 -15.27 17.06
C ILE A 7 4.17 -14.39 15.89
N ASP A 8 4.37 -13.09 16.13
CA ASP A 8 4.85 -12.14 15.11
C ASP A 8 6.24 -12.53 14.57
N LEU A 9 7.15 -12.96 15.47
CA LEU A 9 8.48 -13.45 15.12
C LEU A 9 8.44 -14.80 14.41
N ASP A 10 7.60 -15.73 14.85
CA ASP A 10 7.47 -17.05 14.24
C ASP A 10 6.97 -16.95 12.79
N ILE A 11 5.94 -16.13 12.55
CA ILE A 11 5.44 -15.85 11.20
C ILE A 11 6.52 -15.12 10.37
N PHE A 12 7.21 -14.14 10.96
CA PHE A 12 8.28 -13.42 10.29
C PHE A 12 9.38 -14.36 9.83
N PHE A 13 9.93 -15.19 10.71
CA PHE A 13 11.01 -16.12 10.36
C PHE A 13 10.55 -17.26 9.44
N TRP A 14 9.26 -17.65 9.55
CA TRP A 14 8.71 -18.58 8.57
C TRP A 14 8.71 -17.98 7.15
N ILE A 15 8.31 -16.72 6.97
CA ILE A 15 8.34 -16.06 5.66
C ILE A 15 9.78 -15.78 5.21
N ASN A 16 10.60 -15.17 6.06
CA ASN A 16 11.95 -14.73 5.73
C ASN A 16 12.92 -15.91 5.54
N GLY A 17 12.72 -17.00 6.28
CA GLY A 17 13.55 -18.20 6.18
C GLY A 17 13.28 -19.08 4.94
N HIS A 18 12.11 -18.91 4.28
CA HIS A 18 11.80 -19.62 3.03
C HIS A 18 12.30 -18.84 1.80
N HIS A 19 13.54 -18.36 1.86
CA HIS A 19 14.18 -17.66 0.76
C HIS A 19 14.87 -18.62 -0.22
N THR A 20 14.92 -18.21 -1.49
CA THR A 20 15.64 -18.90 -2.55
C THR A 20 16.21 -17.87 -3.54
N PRO A 21 17.31 -18.20 -4.29
CA PRO A 21 17.84 -17.26 -5.29
C PRO A 21 16.79 -16.80 -6.33
N PHE A 22 15.86 -17.68 -6.70
CA PHE A 22 14.77 -17.34 -7.60
C PHE A 22 13.80 -16.33 -6.96
N LEU A 23 13.38 -16.57 -5.70
CA LEU A 23 12.49 -15.65 -4.99
C LEU A 23 13.16 -14.31 -4.71
N ASP A 24 14.47 -14.30 -4.40
CA ASP A 24 15.22 -13.04 -4.20
C ASP A 24 15.23 -12.19 -5.48
N ALA A 25 15.44 -12.83 -6.65
CA ALA A 25 15.40 -12.14 -7.93
C ALA A 25 14.01 -11.58 -8.28
N VAL A 26 12.93 -12.12 -7.69
CA VAL A 26 11.54 -11.68 -7.94
C VAL A 26 11.06 -10.69 -6.87
N MET A 27 11.30 -10.98 -5.58
CA MET A 27 10.71 -10.21 -4.48
C MET A 27 11.31 -8.81 -4.34
N TYR A 28 12.62 -8.67 -4.60
CA TYR A 28 13.26 -7.35 -4.57
C TYR A 28 12.70 -6.41 -5.66
N PRO A 29 12.64 -6.76 -6.95
CA PRO A 29 11.95 -5.94 -7.95
C PRO A 29 10.51 -5.62 -7.61
N LEU A 30 9.74 -6.61 -7.14
CA LEU A 30 8.32 -6.40 -6.80
C LEU A 30 8.09 -5.37 -5.68
N THR A 31 9.08 -5.11 -4.82
CA THR A 31 8.95 -4.07 -3.78
C THR A 31 9.13 -2.64 -4.32
N HIS A 32 9.68 -2.48 -5.53
CA HIS A 32 9.94 -1.18 -6.14
C HIS A 32 8.82 -0.75 -7.08
N ILE A 33 8.29 0.45 -6.86
CA ILE A 33 7.18 1.01 -7.66
C ILE A 33 7.52 1.11 -9.16
N GLY A 34 8.81 1.27 -9.51
CA GLY A 34 9.24 1.35 -10.90
C GLY A 34 8.90 0.12 -11.74
N TYR A 35 8.95 -1.07 -11.16
CA TYR A 35 8.57 -2.31 -11.86
C TYR A 35 7.07 -2.44 -12.10
N TRP A 36 6.25 -1.68 -11.36
CA TRP A 36 4.79 -1.61 -11.54
C TRP A 36 4.38 -0.54 -12.56
N LEU A 37 5.34 0.25 -13.09
CA LEU A 37 5.06 1.35 -14.01
C LEU A 37 4.18 0.93 -15.22
N PRO A 38 4.42 -0.20 -15.90
CA PRO A 38 3.55 -0.63 -17.00
C PRO A 38 2.09 -0.82 -16.57
N LEU A 39 1.87 -1.44 -15.39
CA LEU A 39 0.52 -1.65 -14.85
C LEU A 39 -0.12 -0.35 -14.36
N ILE A 40 0.68 0.58 -13.81
CA ILE A 40 0.22 1.92 -13.45
C ILE A 40 -0.25 2.68 -14.70
N LEU A 41 0.55 2.67 -15.78
CA LEU A 41 0.18 3.30 -17.05
C LEU A 41 -1.07 2.68 -17.66
N LEU A 42 -1.20 1.36 -17.59
CA LEU A 42 -2.41 0.66 -18.05
C LEU A 42 -3.64 1.08 -17.21
N ALA A 43 -3.51 1.15 -15.89
CA ALA A 43 -4.59 1.62 -15.02
C ALA A 43 -4.96 3.08 -15.32
N LEU A 44 -3.97 3.96 -15.51
CA LEU A 44 -4.20 5.35 -15.92
C LEU A 44 -4.92 5.42 -17.27
N PHE A 45 -4.51 4.63 -18.26
CA PHE A 45 -5.19 4.56 -19.57
C PHE A 45 -6.68 4.25 -19.40
N PHE A 46 -7.04 3.22 -18.62
CA PHE A 46 -8.44 2.86 -18.38
C PHE A 46 -9.19 3.95 -17.61
N LEU A 47 -8.56 4.62 -16.64
CA LEU A 47 -9.17 5.75 -15.96
C LEU A 47 -9.44 6.91 -16.93
N PHE A 48 -8.48 7.30 -17.76
CA PHE A 48 -8.67 8.35 -18.78
C PHE A 48 -9.75 7.95 -19.79
N ARG A 49 -9.76 6.71 -20.24
CA ARG A 49 -10.75 6.21 -21.21
C ARG A 49 -12.17 6.24 -20.65
N HIS A 50 -12.33 5.92 -19.34
CA HIS A 50 -13.63 5.84 -18.68
C HIS A 50 -14.12 7.19 -18.16
N TYR A 51 -13.28 7.94 -17.44
CA TYR A 51 -13.66 9.18 -16.76
C TYR A 51 -13.44 10.44 -17.61
N ARG A 52 -12.63 10.35 -18.66
CA ARG A 52 -12.36 11.46 -19.61
C ARG A 52 -11.95 12.75 -18.88
N LYS A 53 -12.68 13.87 -19.11
CA LYS A 53 -12.40 15.17 -18.44
C LYS A 53 -12.53 15.14 -16.91
N LYS A 54 -13.14 14.09 -16.33
CA LYS A 54 -13.30 13.93 -14.87
C LYS A 54 -12.19 13.06 -14.25
N THR A 55 -11.20 12.63 -15.01
CA THR A 55 -10.08 11.76 -14.53
C THR A 55 -9.26 12.43 -13.42
N TRP A 56 -9.20 13.76 -13.39
CA TRP A 56 -8.53 14.50 -12.32
C TRP A 56 -9.10 14.17 -10.92
N VAL A 57 -10.39 13.78 -10.82
CA VAL A 57 -11.02 13.43 -9.53
C VAL A 57 -10.38 12.21 -8.88
N PRO A 58 -10.35 11.00 -9.53
CA PRO A 58 -9.66 9.86 -8.95
C PRO A 58 -8.18 10.15 -8.69
N LEU A 59 -7.48 10.88 -9.58
CA LEU A 59 -6.07 11.22 -9.39
C LEU A 59 -5.84 12.08 -8.15
N LEU A 60 -6.68 13.09 -7.92
CA LEU A 60 -6.63 13.91 -6.72
C LEU A 60 -6.88 13.08 -5.46
N LEU A 61 -7.86 12.16 -5.49
CA LEU A 61 -8.16 11.31 -4.34
C LEU A 61 -7.04 10.31 -4.05
N PHE A 62 -6.37 9.77 -5.07
CA PHE A 62 -5.16 8.96 -4.87
C PHE A 62 -4.05 9.78 -4.21
N ALA A 63 -3.78 10.99 -4.69
CA ALA A 63 -2.76 11.87 -4.12
C ALA A 63 -3.07 12.22 -2.65
N LEU A 64 -4.31 12.57 -2.34
CA LEU A 64 -4.76 12.86 -0.97
C LEU A 64 -4.66 11.64 -0.07
N CYS A 65 -5.01 10.45 -0.57
CA CYS A 65 -4.91 9.20 0.17
C CYS A 65 -3.44 8.90 0.51
N ILE A 66 -2.53 8.95 -0.47
CA ILE A 66 -1.10 8.71 -0.26
C ILE A 66 -0.52 9.74 0.73
N LEU A 67 -0.87 11.02 0.58
CA LEU A 67 -0.43 12.05 1.50
C LEU A 67 -0.89 11.78 2.94
N CYS A 68 -2.15 11.38 3.12
CA CYS A 68 -2.72 11.05 4.41
C CYS A 68 -2.04 9.82 5.03
N THR A 69 -1.92 8.72 4.29
CA THR A 69 -1.32 7.48 4.76
C THR A 69 0.17 7.66 5.08
N ASP A 70 0.92 8.35 4.21
CA ASP A 70 2.35 8.56 4.40
C ASP A 70 2.62 9.43 5.62
N ARG A 71 1.97 10.59 5.73
CA ARG A 71 2.15 11.50 6.88
C ARG A 71 1.77 10.83 8.20
N THR A 72 0.64 10.13 8.24
CA THR A 72 0.18 9.47 9.46
C THR A 72 1.12 8.31 9.83
N SER A 73 1.55 7.50 8.87
CA SER A 73 2.48 6.39 9.14
C SER A 73 3.85 6.87 9.62
N VAL A 74 4.39 7.96 9.04
CA VAL A 74 5.66 8.56 9.48
C VAL A 74 5.53 9.14 10.90
N MET A 75 4.42 9.81 11.20
CA MET A 75 4.16 10.32 12.55
C MET A 75 4.15 9.18 13.58
N ILE A 76 3.43 8.09 13.31
CA ILE A 76 3.37 6.93 14.22
C ILE A 76 4.74 6.25 14.35
N LYS A 77 5.51 6.14 13.24
CA LYS A 77 6.88 5.61 13.28
C LYS A 77 7.78 6.37 14.27
N ASN A 78 7.72 7.69 14.23
CA ASN A 78 8.53 8.54 15.09
C ASN A 78 8.10 8.47 16.57
N MET A 79 6.83 8.14 16.82
CA MET A 79 6.31 7.95 18.19
C MET A 79 6.66 6.57 18.76
N VAL A 80 6.50 5.51 17.94
CA VAL A 80 6.67 4.10 18.38
C VAL A 80 8.13 3.66 18.36
N GLN A 81 8.91 4.11 17.38
CA GLN A 81 10.34 3.85 17.21
C GLN A 81 10.73 2.35 17.22
N ARG A 82 9.83 1.46 16.80
CA ARG A 82 10.12 0.03 16.72
C ARG A 82 11.24 -0.24 15.71
N PRO A 83 12.37 -0.85 16.11
CA PRO A 83 13.43 -1.19 15.17
C PRO A 83 12.95 -2.22 14.14
N ARG A 84 13.43 -2.12 12.90
CA ARG A 84 13.19 -3.16 11.88
C ARG A 84 13.91 -4.46 12.24
N PRO A 85 13.45 -5.63 11.74
CA PRO A 85 14.18 -6.89 11.93
C PRO A 85 15.66 -6.78 11.55
N THR A 86 15.98 -6.10 10.44
CA THR A 86 17.35 -5.84 9.95
C THR A 86 18.18 -4.89 10.84
N HIS A 87 17.56 -4.17 11.76
CA HIS A 87 18.21 -3.23 12.71
C HIS A 87 18.04 -3.67 14.18
N ASN A 88 17.37 -4.79 14.43
CA ASN A 88 17.23 -5.35 15.76
C ASN A 88 18.46 -6.17 16.10
N VAL A 89 19.22 -5.75 17.12
CA VAL A 89 20.49 -6.37 17.54
C VAL A 89 20.34 -7.87 17.84
N GLU A 90 19.18 -8.29 18.40
CA GLU A 90 18.91 -9.70 18.74
C GLU A 90 18.60 -10.57 17.51
N LEU A 91 18.17 -9.97 16.41
CA LEU A 91 17.60 -10.69 15.27
C LEU A 91 18.45 -10.57 13.98
N GLN A 92 19.20 -9.48 13.83
CA GLN A 92 19.84 -9.09 12.57
C GLN A 92 20.74 -10.16 11.95
N GLU A 93 21.42 -10.99 12.75
CA GLU A 93 22.28 -12.07 12.27
C GLU A 93 21.50 -13.26 11.69
N ARG A 94 20.22 -13.38 12.03
CA ARG A 94 19.32 -14.45 11.58
C ARG A 94 18.43 -14.05 10.42
N VAL A 95 18.37 -12.73 10.14
CA VAL A 95 17.47 -12.18 9.12
C VAL A 95 18.11 -12.31 7.74
N HIS A 96 17.44 -13.02 6.83
CA HIS A 96 17.81 -12.99 5.42
C HIS A 96 17.52 -11.60 4.83
N VAL A 97 18.53 -11.04 4.14
CA VAL A 97 18.46 -9.75 3.46
C VAL A 97 18.86 -9.89 2.00
N HIS A 98 18.27 -9.07 1.14
CA HIS A 98 18.72 -9.02 -0.25
C HIS A 98 20.08 -8.33 -0.33
N THR A 99 21.08 -9.01 -0.91
CA THR A 99 22.43 -8.50 -1.11
C THR A 99 22.63 -8.12 -2.57
N PHE A 100 23.13 -6.91 -2.81
CA PHE A 100 23.45 -6.41 -4.15
C PHE A 100 24.79 -6.96 -4.67
N ALA A 101 25.04 -6.78 -5.97
CA ALA A 101 26.28 -7.23 -6.60
C ALA A 101 27.55 -6.56 -6.03
N ASP A 102 27.43 -5.38 -5.43
CA ASP A 102 28.51 -4.65 -4.76
C ASP A 102 28.72 -5.09 -3.30
N GLY A 103 27.96 -6.09 -2.82
CA GLY A 103 28.00 -6.59 -1.44
C GLY A 103 27.21 -5.76 -0.44
N SER A 104 26.58 -4.67 -0.85
CA SER A 104 25.68 -3.90 0.03
C SER A 104 24.37 -4.65 0.26
N GLU A 105 23.70 -4.37 1.38
CA GLU A 105 22.48 -5.05 1.80
C GLU A 105 21.27 -4.11 1.82
N TYR A 106 20.11 -4.64 1.42
CA TYR A 106 18.84 -3.92 1.52
C TYR A 106 18.27 -4.00 2.94
N ARG A 107 18.49 -2.96 3.75
CA ARG A 107 18.05 -2.92 5.16
C ARG A 107 16.85 -2.00 5.42
N GLY A 108 16.52 -1.10 4.49
CA GLY A 108 15.49 -0.09 4.67
C GLY A 108 15.85 0.98 5.71
N GLY A 109 14.87 1.76 6.17
CA GLY A 109 15.09 2.77 7.22
C GLY A 109 15.00 2.17 8.63
N HIS A 110 15.29 2.94 9.69
CA HIS A 110 15.42 2.45 11.07
C HIS A 110 14.13 1.87 11.66
N TYR A 111 12.99 2.56 11.50
CA TYR A 111 11.75 2.21 12.18
C TYR A 111 10.81 1.40 11.29
N SER A 112 10.17 0.39 11.89
CA SER A 112 9.30 -0.54 11.18
C SER A 112 7.82 -0.20 11.28
N PHE A 113 7.32 0.19 12.47
CA PHE A 113 5.89 0.24 12.77
C PHE A 113 5.28 1.64 12.60
N PRO A 114 4.14 1.73 11.91
CA PRO A 114 3.52 0.75 11.02
C PRO A 114 4.18 0.75 9.63
N SER A 115 3.88 -0.24 8.80
CA SER A 115 4.40 -0.26 7.42
C SER A 115 3.72 0.78 6.54
N SER A 116 4.48 1.81 6.09
CA SER A 116 3.98 2.81 5.12
C SER A 116 3.67 2.18 3.77
N HIS A 117 4.41 1.13 3.36
CA HIS A 117 4.11 0.37 2.15
C HIS A 117 2.73 -0.26 2.21
N ALA A 118 2.39 -0.90 3.33
CA ALA A 118 1.07 -1.48 3.53
C ALA A 118 -0.02 -0.40 3.61
N ALA A 119 0.23 0.71 4.33
CA ALA A 119 -0.73 1.80 4.43
C ALA A 119 -1.06 2.41 3.05
N ASN A 120 -0.03 2.72 2.26
CA ASN A 120 -0.21 3.25 0.92
C ASN A 120 -0.91 2.25 -0.01
N SER A 121 -0.49 0.97 -0.01
CA SER A 121 -1.06 -0.05 -0.88
C SER A 121 -2.54 -0.30 -0.60
N PHE A 122 -2.92 -0.48 0.66
CA PHE A 122 -4.31 -0.77 1.02
C PHE A 122 -5.21 0.46 0.89
N GLY A 123 -4.70 1.67 1.20
CA GLY A 123 -5.44 2.90 0.98
C GLY A 123 -5.72 3.14 -0.51
N VAL A 124 -4.70 3.00 -1.35
CA VAL A 124 -4.84 3.10 -2.82
C VAL A 124 -5.73 1.99 -3.36
N THR A 125 -5.59 0.74 -2.87
CA THR A 125 -6.44 -0.39 -3.27
C THR A 125 -7.92 -0.11 -3.05
N LEU A 126 -8.30 0.46 -1.91
CA LEU A 126 -9.70 0.81 -1.63
C LEU A 126 -10.25 1.77 -2.69
N LEU A 127 -9.49 2.78 -3.09
CA LEU A 127 -9.87 3.74 -4.13
C LEU A 127 -9.87 3.09 -5.52
N LEU A 128 -8.87 2.22 -5.84
CA LEU A 128 -8.84 1.48 -7.09
C LEU A 128 -10.08 0.61 -7.24
N VAL A 129 -10.45 -0.16 -6.22
CA VAL A 129 -11.68 -0.95 -6.22
C VAL A 129 -12.90 -0.07 -6.45
N TYR A 130 -13.00 1.08 -5.74
CA TYR A 130 -14.12 1.99 -5.88
C TYR A 130 -14.29 2.55 -7.30
N PHE A 131 -13.20 2.97 -7.95
CA PHE A 131 -13.26 3.55 -9.28
C PHE A 131 -13.34 2.48 -10.38
N PHE A 132 -12.58 1.40 -10.26
CA PHE A 132 -12.49 0.36 -11.29
C PHE A 132 -13.65 -0.62 -11.31
N ARG A 133 -14.44 -0.76 -10.23
CA ARG A 133 -15.65 -1.59 -10.24
C ARG A 133 -16.67 -1.20 -11.32
N ARG A 134 -16.57 0.03 -11.85
CA ARG A 134 -17.37 0.53 -12.97
C ARG A 134 -16.76 0.19 -14.34
N ILE A 135 -15.51 -0.24 -14.36
CA ILE A 135 -14.74 -0.60 -15.56
C ILE A 135 -14.69 -2.12 -15.71
N THR A 136 -14.41 -2.83 -14.63
CA THR A 136 -14.32 -4.28 -14.58
C THR A 136 -14.91 -4.87 -13.30
N ARG A 137 -15.63 -5.98 -13.43
CA ARG A 137 -16.14 -6.75 -12.29
C ARG A 137 -15.03 -7.39 -11.44
N HIS A 138 -13.83 -7.51 -11.98
CA HIS A 138 -12.70 -8.17 -11.32
C HIS A 138 -11.92 -7.24 -10.37
N ALA A 139 -12.23 -5.94 -10.32
CA ALA A 139 -11.54 -4.95 -9.51
C ALA A 139 -11.49 -5.33 -8.01
N TRP A 140 -12.54 -5.99 -7.49
CA TRP A 140 -12.67 -6.33 -6.08
C TRP A 140 -11.67 -7.39 -5.59
N TRP A 141 -11.04 -8.17 -6.47
CA TRP A 141 -10.03 -9.16 -6.09
C TRP A 141 -8.63 -8.87 -6.69
N ILE A 142 -8.56 -8.27 -7.89
CA ILE A 142 -7.27 -7.97 -8.55
C ILE A 142 -6.45 -6.99 -7.69
N PHE A 143 -7.04 -5.89 -7.27
CA PHE A 143 -6.30 -4.86 -6.51
C PHE A 143 -5.96 -5.29 -5.08
N PRO A 144 -6.85 -5.96 -4.30
CA PRO A 144 -6.46 -6.54 -3.03
C PRO A 144 -5.36 -7.60 -3.16
N LEU A 145 -5.41 -8.47 -4.18
CA LEU A 145 -4.36 -9.45 -4.42
C LEU A 145 -3.01 -8.78 -4.71
N TRP A 146 -3.02 -7.73 -5.54
CA TRP A 146 -1.82 -6.93 -5.78
C TRP A 146 -1.26 -6.35 -4.47
N ALA A 147 -2.10 -5.76 -3.62
CA ALA A 147 -1.65 -5.19 -2.34
C ALA A 147 -1.07 -6.27 -1.41
N LEU A 148 -1.67 -7.46 -1.37
CA LEU A 148 -1.16 -8.58 -0.58
C LEU A 148 0.21 -9.05 -1.07
N VAL A 149 0.38 -9.26 -2.39
CA VAL A 149 1.67 -9.64 -3.00
C VAL A 149 2.73 -8.57 -2.72
N PHE A 150 2.38 -7.30 -2.92
CA PHE A 150 3.30 -6.18 -2.69
C PHE A 150 3.71 -6.09 -1.21
N CYS A 151 2.80 -6.32 -0.28
CA CYS A 151 3.09 -6.31 1.15
C CYS A 151 3.88 -7.55 1.60
N TYR A 152 3.67 -8.71 0.98
CA TYR A 152 4.41 -9.93 1.28
C TYR A 152 5.93 -9.78 1.03
N THR A 153 6.32 -8.93 0.08
CA THR A 153 7.74 -8.63 -0.15
C THR A 153 8.44 -8.04 1.08
N ARG A 154 7.72 -7.43 2.01
CA ARG A 154 8.32 -6.68 3.12
C ARG A 154 8.89 -7.58 4.23
N PRO A 155 8.13 -8.54 4.79
CA PRO A 155 8.69 -9.52 5.71
C PRO A 155 9.68 -10.46 5.01
N TYR A 156 9.46 -10.79 3.73
CA TYR A 156 10.41 -11.58 2.94
C TYR A 156 11.79 -10.92 2.87
N LEU A 157 11.86 -9.62 2.59
CA LEU A 157 13.10 -8.83 2.54
C LEU A 157 13.63 -8.41 3.93
N GLY A 158 13.05 -8.91 5.01
CA GLY A 158 13.53 -8.66 6.37
C GLY A 158 13.26 -7.26 6.93
N VAL A 159 12.46 -6.42 6.26
CA VAL A 159 12.33 -5.00 6.61
C VAL A 159 11.10 -4.64 7.44
N HIS A 160 10.14 -5.55 7.61
CA HIS A 160 8.93 -5.37 8.43
C HIS A 160 8.48 -6.67 9.08
N TYR A 161 7.94 -6.57 10.28
CA TYR A 161 7.21 -7.68 10.91
C TYR A 161 5.79 -7.80 10.32
N PRO A 162 5.16 -9.00 10.40
CA PRO A 162 3.76 -9.18 9.97
C PRO A 162 2.78 -8.22 10.63
N SER A 163 2.94 -7.94 11.93
CA SER A 163 2.12 -6.97 12.66
C SER A 163 2.23 -5.54 12.13
N ASP A 164 3.42 -5.12 11.64
CA ASP A 164 3.60 -3.82 10.99
C ASP A 164 2.77 -3.71 9.72
N ILE A 165 2.70 -4.82 8.95
CA ILE A 165 1.92 -4.92 7.72
C ILE A 165 0.43 -4.84 8.02
N LEU A 166 -0.04 -5.62 8.99
CA LEU A 166 -1.45 -5.64 9.39
C LEU A 166 -1.92 -4.25 9.85
N CYS A 167 -1.17 -3.64 10.78
CA CYS A 167 -1.50 -2.30 11.27
C CYS A 167 -1.39 -1.23 10.17
N GLY A 168 -0.39 -1.35 9.28
CA GLY A 168 -0.29 -0.49 8.11
C GLY A 168 -1.48 -0.63 7.17
N ALA A 169 -1.92 -1.86 6.88
CA ALA A 169 -3.09 -2.12 6.05
C ALA A 169 -4.37 -1.51 6.64
N LEU A 170 -4.59 -1.69 7.95
CA LEU A 170 -5.73 -1.08 8.65
C LEU A 170 -5.68 0.45 8.59
N LEU A 171 -4.51 1.04 8.82
CA LEU A 171 -4.30 2.48 8.68
C LEU A 171 -4.62 2.96 7.26
N GLY A 172 -4.17 2.22 6.24
CA GLY A 172 -4.45 2.52 4.84
C GLY A 172 -5.93 2.49 4.51
N LEU A 173 -6.63 1.44 4.94
CA LEU A 173 -8.09 1.31 4.76
C LEU A 173 -8.84 2.45 5.47
N LEU A 174 -8.40 2.85 6.67
CA LEU A 174 -8.98 3.96 7.41
C LEU A 174 -8.80 5.29 6.66
N CYS A 175 -7.57 5.64 6.29
CA CYS A 175 -7.27 6.87 5.55
C CYS A 175 -7.99 6.91 4.20
N GLY A 176 -7.92 5.82 3.41
CA GLY A 176 -8.63 5.71 2.14
C GLY A 176 -10.15 5.80 2.30
N GLY A 177 -10.69 5.19 3.37
CA GLY A 177 -12.10 5.27 3.74
C GLY A 177 -12.55 6.71 4.07
N ILE A 178 -11.76 7.45 4.85
CA ILE A 178 -12.01 8.86 5.18
C ILE A 178 -12.03 9.72 3.90
N VAL A 179 -11.00 9.56 3.05
CA VAL A 179 -10.92 10.31 1.78
C VAL A 179 -12.10 10.00 0.87
N LEU A 180 -12.49 8.72 0.75
CA LEU A 180 -13.63 8.31 -0.06
C LEU A 180 -14.97 8.82 0.52
N LEU A 181 -15.13 8.75 1.84
CA LEU A 181 -16.34 9.26 2.51
C LEU A 181 -16.49 10.75 2.33
N ALA A 182 -15.42 11.52 2.55
CA ALA A 182 -15.39 12.97 2.33
C ALA A 182 -15.79 13.31 0.89
N PHE A 183 -15.22 12.62 -0.09
CA PHE A 183 -15.60 12.79 -1.50
C PHE A 183 -17.08 12.50 -1.74
N ARG A 184 -17.62 11.41 -1.20
CA ARG A 184 -19.05 11.05 -1.39
C ARG A 184 -19.98 12.08 -0.75
N CYS A 185 -19.64 12.58 0.44
CA CYS A 185 -20.41 13.61 1.11
C CYS A 185 -20.42 14.92 0.29
N PHE A 186 -19.26 15.31 -0.25
CA PHE A 186 -19.16 16.51 -1.10
C PHE A 186 -19.91 16.34 -2.43
N ALA A 187 -19.79 15.19 -3.07
CA ALA A 187 -20.45 14.90 -4.34
C ALA A 187 -21.99 14.89 -4.21
N ARG A 188 -22.53 14.46 -3.05
CA ARG A 188 -23.99 14.47 -2.77
C ARG A 188 -24.56 15.87 -2.55
N ARG A 189 -23.75 16.83 -2.11
CA ARG A 189 -24.19 18.20 -1.83
C ARG A 189 -24.32 19.07 -3.08
N ARG A 190 -23.85 18.60 -4.25
CA ARG A 190 -24.03 19.34 -5.51
C ARG A 190 -25.51 19.26 -5.91
N PRO A 191 -26.21 20.40 -6.06
CA PRO A 191 -27.58 20.41 -6.54
C PRO A 191 -27.66 19.77 -7.93
N PRO A 192 -28.76 19.09 -8.28
CA PRO A 192 -28.97 18.58 -9.63
C PRO A 192 -28.82 19.73 -10.63
N GLN A 193 -28.09 19.51 -11.68
CA GLN A 193 -28.00 20.52 -12.76
C GLN A 193 -29.38 20.70 -13.37
N PRO A 194 -29.82 21.96 -13.64
CA PRO A 194 -31.09 22.20 -14.29
C PRO A 194 -31.16 21.44 -15.61
N THR A 195 -32.25 20.76 -15.84
CA THR A 195 -32.52 20.07 -17.09
C THR A 195 -32.63 21.07 -18.21
N GLN A 196 -32.34 20.69 -19.45
CA GLN A 196 -32.43 21.58 -20.63
C GLN A 196 -33.83 22.25 -20.77
N GLU A 197 -34.89 21.57 -20.33
CA GLU A 197 -36.24 22.15 -20.26
C GLU A 197 -36.38 23.32 -19.27
N GLN A 198 -35.56 23.34 -18.20
CA GLN A 198 -35.54 24.40 -17.19
C GLN A 198 -34.68 25.61 -17.62
N ILE A 199 -33.78 25.42 -18.58
CA ILE A 199 -32.90 26.46 -19.14
C ILE A 199 -33.64 27.23 -20.26
N ASN A 200 -34.61 26.58 -20.92
CA ASN A 200 -35.34 27.13 -22.09
C ASN A 200 -36.69 27.77 -21.73
N LYS A 201 -36.99 27.93 -20.43
CA LYS A 201 -38.12 28.69 -19.91
C LYS A 201 -37.66 30.02 -19.31
#